data_9c99bdb405943862276d6b7c08378a2c
#
_entry.id   9c99bdb405943862276d6b7c08378a2c
#
_cell.length_a   1.000
_cell.length_b   1.000
_cell.length_c   1.000
_cell.angle_alpha   90.00
_cell.angle_beta   90.00
_cell.angle_gamma   90.00
#
_symmetry.space_group_name_H-M   'P 1'
#
loop_
_entity.id
_entity.type
_entity.pdbx_description
1 polymer ?
#
loop_
_entity_poly.entity_id
_entity_poly.type
_entity_poly.pdbx_seq_one_letter_code
_entity_poly.pdbx_strand_id
1 'polypeptide(L)'
;MMWRSLIAAGLLLGHATTTIYAQPDATGADCGCLWQGSFSEVAATTDLVVLGKVQRIKGNAVDLKPERVLHGEFWLDSMRVWMRTRDYCRPSAEAFPEGSRWIMALAQIREIPEDGFDPSTPNQSYGRPYDYALSSCGGYWLQVNGNTAVGNLVPGMPRFYHQPEMSPVLVDLIAGYLNDTVSEAALVEASRERPDEVNELMLDTRSFLRGQDQWLDDQDSDSSDAPE
;
A
#
# COMPACT_ATOMS: atom_id res chain seq x y z
N MET A 1 -5.16 -72.42 -22.72
CA MET A 1 -5.51 -71.09 -23.15
C MET A 1 -5.23 -70.12 -21.98
N MET A 2 -4.11 -69.42 -22.03
CA MET A 2 -3.63 -68.55 -20.97
C MET A 2 -3.94 -67.09 -21.37
N TRP A 3 -4.72 -66.38 -20.57
CA TRP A 3 -5.00 -64.94 -20.76
C TRP A 3 -4.14 -64.13 -19.80
N ARG A 4 -3.21 -63.35 -20.35
CA ARG A 4 -2.36 -62.42 -19.62
C ARG A 4 -3.06 -61.07 -19.51
N SER A 5 -3.38 -60.63 -18.30
CA SER A 5 -3.87 -59.26 -18.02
C SER A 5 -2.66 -58.32 -17.87
N LEU A 6 -2.60 -57.31 -18.73
CA LEU A 6 -1.65 -56.17 -18.62
C LEU A 6 -2.33 -55.09 -17.78
N ILE A 7 -1.73 -54.78 -16.65
CA ILE A 7 -2.09 -53.63 -15.80
C ILE A 7 -1.25 -52.42 -16.31
N ALA A 8 -1.90 -51.45 -16.89
CA ALA A 8 -1.30 -50.18 -17.27
C ALA A 8 -1.37 -49.21 -16.08
N ALA A 9 -0.22 -48.92 -15.47
CA ALA A 9 -0.11 -47.88 -14.43
C ALA A 9 -0.03 -46.51 -15.11
N GLY A 10 -1.09 -45.73 -15.01
CA GLY A 10 -1.12 -44.34 -15.46
C GLY A 10 -0.48 -43.42 -14.43
N LEU A 11 0.67 -42.82 -14.78
CA LEU A 11 1.29 -41.73 -14.04
C LEU A 11 0.47 -40.45 -14.30
N LEU A 12 -0.26 -39.96 -13.29
CA LEU A 12 -0.86 -38.64 -13.28
C LEU A 12 0.21 -37.60 -12.92
N LEU A 13 0.80 -36.97 -13.93
CA LEU A 13 1.63 -35.76 -13.78
C LEU A 13 0.70 -34.59 -13.42
N GLY A 14 0.62 -34.26 -12.13
CA GLY A 14 -0.04 -33.06 -11.64
C GLY A 14 0.70 -31.83 -12.11
N HIS A 15 0.14 -31.10 -13.07
CA HIS A 15 0.63 -29.77 -13.46
C HIS A 15 0.20 -28.79 -12.37
N ALA A 16 1.14 -28.36 -11.53
CA ALA A 16 0.96 -27.21 -10.65
C ALA A 16 0.91 -25.96 -11.54
N THR A 17 -0.27 -25.46 -11.82
CA THR A 17 -0.45 -24.13 -12.45
C THR A 17 -0.14 -23.07 -11.40
N THR A 18 1.07 -22.53 -11.43
CA THR A 18 1.42 -21.29 -10.73
C THR A 18 0.64 -20.16 -11.41
N THR A 19 -0.43 -19.70 -10.80
CA THR A 19 -1.09 -18.46 -11.17
C THR A 19 -0.14 -17.32 -10.84
N ILE A 20 0.56 -16.83 -11.86
CA ILE A 20 1.28 -15.56 -11.81
C ILE A 20 0.21 -14.49 -11.77
N TYR A 21 -0.03 -13.90 -10.60
CA TYR A 21 -0.79 -12.66 -10.50
C TYR A 21 0.06 -11.57 -11.18
N ALA A 22 -0.28 -11.24 -12.42
CA ALA A 22 0.23 -10.04 -13.06
C ALA A 22 -0.25 -8.86 -12.21
N GLN A 23 0.70 -8.16 -11.57
CA GLN A 23 0.39 -6.88 -10.94
C GLN A 23 -0.10 -5.94 -12.03
N PRO A 24 -1.26 -5.29 -11.88
CA PRO A 24 -1.70 -4.31 -12.85
C PRO A 24 -0.67 -3.18 -12.87
N ASP A 25 -0.12 -2.90 -14.05
CA ASP A 25 0.73 -1.74 -14.28
C ASP A 25 -0.07 -0.49 -13.88
N ALA A 26 0.23 0.06 -12.72
CA ALA A 26 -0.41 1.30 -12.26
C ALA A 26 0.09 2.53 -13.03
N THR A 27 1.13 2.37 -13.85
CA THR A 27 1.60 3.38 -14.79
C THR A 27 0.83 3.20 -16.10
N GLY A 28 -0.24 4.00 -16.29
CA GLY A 28 -0.92 4.04 -17.55
C GLY A 28 0.04 4.41 -18.68
N ALA A 29 0.23 3.49 -19.63
CA ALA A 29 1.17 3.61 -20.75
C ALA A 29 0.95 4.86 -21.63
N ASP A 30 -0.16 5.56 -21.45
CA ASP A 30 -0.54 6.73 -22.26
C ASP A 30 -0.42 8.07 -21.53
N CYS A 31 0.07 8.07 -20.28
CA CYS A 31 0.17 9.28 -19.47
C CYS A 31 1.58 9.86 -19.51
N GLY A 32 1.78 10.93 -20.26
CA GLY A 32 3.07 11.62 -20.48
C GLY A 32 3.43 12.69 -19.45
N CYS A 33 3.12 12.52 -18.15
CA CYS A 33 3.51 13.49 -17.16
C CYS A 33 4.93 13.28 -16.62
N LEU A 34 5.59 14.39 -16.25
CA LEU A 34 6.86 14.34 -15.54
C LEU A 34 6.62 13.96 -14.08
N TRP A 35 7.57 13.24 -13.50
CA TRP A 35 7.57 12.94 -12.07
C TRP A 35 7.70 14.24 -11.26
N GLN A 36 6.73 14.50 -10.39
CA GLN A 36 6.61 15.74 -9.61
C GLN A 36 7.31 15.67 -8.25
N GLY A 37 7.62 14.46 -7.78
CA GLY A 37 8.33 14.26 -6.51
C GLY A 37 7.78 13.11 -5.68
N SER A 38 8.46 12.83 -4.58
CA SER A 38 8.04 11.90 -3.53
C SER A 38 6.84 12.45 -2.77
N PHE A 39 6.26 11.63 -1.89
CA PHE A 39 5.13 12.06 -1.07
C PHE A 39 5.45 13.29 -0.22
N SER A 40 6.65 13.35 0.39
CA SER A 40 7.07 14.52 1.17
C SER A 40 7.15 15.80 0.35
N GLU A 41 7.48 15.71 -0.93
CA GLU A 41 7.59 16.87 -1.82
C GLU A 41 6.23 17.33 -2.37
N VAL A 42 5.30 16.41 -2.63
CA VAL A 42 4.03 16.74 -3.29
C VAL A 42 2.85 16.92 -2.31
N ALA A 43 2.88 16.29 -1.15
CA ALA A 43 1.72 16.27 -0.24
C ALA A 43 1.30 17.66 0.23
N ALA A 44 2.26 18.53 0.56
CA ALA A 44 1.98 19.90 1.02
C ALA A 44 1.38 20.82 -0.08
N THR A 45 1.44 20.41 -1.35
CA THR A 45 0.90 21.17 -2.48
C THR A 45 -0.52 20.75 -2.86
N THR A 46 -1.08 19.73 -2.20
CA THR A 46 -2.42 19.22 -2.47
C THR A 46 -3.47 19.86 -1.56
N ASP A 47 -4.73 19.78 -1.97
CA ASP A 47 -5.83 20.39 -1.19
C ASP A 47 -6.15 19.58 0.08
N LEU A 48 -5.87 18.27 0.07
CA LEU A 48 -6.20 17.38 1.17
C LEU A 48 -5.23 16.20 1.25
N VAL A 49 -4.74 15.90 2.46
CA VAL A 49 -4.07 14.63 2.75
C VAL A 49 -4.88 13.86 3.78
N VAL A 50 -5.29 12.64 3.43
CA VAL A 50 -6.16 11.82 4.27
C VAL A 50 -5.66 10.41 4.41
N LEU A 51 -5.68 9.87 5.64
CA LEU A 51 -5.67 8.44 5.89
C LEU A 51 -7.10 7.94 5.80
N GLY A 52 -7.35 6.96 4.93
CA GLY A 52 -8.67 6.40 4.78
C GLY A 52 -8.65 4.94 4.33
N LYS A 53 -9.82 4.32 4.48
CA LYS A 53 -10.09 2.93 4.08
C LYS A 53 -10.95 2.92 2.83
N VAL A 54 -10.54 2.16 1.82
CA VAL A 54 -11.35 1.93 0.62
C VAL A 54 -12.57 1.11 0.99
N GLN A 55 -13.76 1.68 0.78
CA GLN A 55 -15.04 1.02 1.05
C GLN A 55 -15.54 0.25 -0.16
N ARG A 56 -15.35 0.82 -1.36
CA ARG A 56 -15.93 0.31 -2.58
C ARG A 56 -15.24 0.89 -3.80
N ILE A 57 -15.17 0.10 -4.86
CA ILE A 57 -14.79 0.53 -6.21
C ILE A 57 -16.06 0.63 -7.05
N LYS A 58 -16.23 1.73 -7.77
CA LYS A 58 -17.37 1.94 -8.67
C LYS A 58 -16.94 2.68 -9.94
N GLY A 59 -16.94 1.98 -11.06
CA GLY A 59 -16.41 2.50 -12.32
C GLY A 59 -14.94 2.87 -12.13
N ASN A 60 -14.55 4.07 -12.54
CA ASN A 60 -13.20 4.60 -12.34
C ASN A 60 -13.08 5.46 -11.08
N ALA A 61 -13.77 5.12 -10.01
CA ALA A 61 -13.66 5.83 -8.75
C ALA A 61 -13.59 4.87 -7.57
N VAL A 62 -12.96 5.30 -6.49
CA VAL A 62 -13.00 4.65 -5.18
C VAL A 62 -13.78 5.52 -4.20
N ASP A 63 -14.68 4.88 -3.44
CA ASP A 63 -15.30 5.50 -2.28
C ASP A 63 -14.40 5.22 -1.07
N LEU A 64 -13.83 6.28 -0.50
CA LEU A 64 -12.92 6.24 0.64
C LEU A 64 -13.64 6.70 1.90
N LYS A 65 -13.53 5.93 2.98
CA LYS A 65 -13.93 6.35 4.32
C LYS A 65 -12.73 7.01 4.99
N PRO A 66 -12.77 8.32 5.24
CA PRO A 66 -11.73 8.98 6.02
C PRO A 66 -11.65 8.42 7.43
N GLU A 67 -10.44 8.11 7.89
CA GLU A 67 -10.15 7.72 9.27
C GLU A 67 -9.48 8.88 10.02
N ARG A 68 -8.61 9.63 9.30
CA ARG A 68 -7.91 10.79 9.84
C ARG A 68 -7.53 11.76 8.73
N VAL A 69 -7.84 13.04 8.88
CA VAL A 69 -7.33 14.13 8.04
C VAL A 69 -5.94 14.49 8.56
N LEU A 70 -4.93 14.47 7.67
CA LEU A 70 -3.54 14.75 8.00
C LEU A 70 -3.13 16.17 7.58
N HIS A 71 -3.74 16.69 6.51
CA HIS A 71 -3.58 18.07 6.02
C HIS A 71 -4.85 18.50 5.29
N GLY A 72 -5.20 19.80 5.37
CA GLY A 72 -6.44 20.34 4.80
C GLY A 72 -7.65 20.10 5.70
N GLU A 73 -8.85 20.24 5.14
CA GLU A 73 -10.12 20.13 5.87
C GLU A 73 -11.10 19.22 5.14
N PHE A 74 -11.74 18.31 5.86
CA PHE A 74 -12.78 17.43 5.34
C PHE A 74 -13.72 16.98 6.48
N TRP A 75 -15.04 17.07 6.25
CA TRP A 75 -16.06 16.91 7.29
C TRP A 75 -17.05 15.77 7.04
N LEU A 76 -17.01 15.15 5.85
CA LEU A 76 -17.97 14.12 5.49
C LEU A 76 -17.46 12.73 5.88
N ASP A 77 -18.39 11.81 6.12
CA ASP A 77 -18.07 10.41 6.49
C ASP A 77 -17.53 9.57 5.32
N SER A 78 -17.66 10.05 4.09
CA SER A 78 -17.21 9.35 2.89
C SER A 78 -16.84 10.36 1.82
N MET A 79 -15.81 10.04 1.05
CA MET A 79 -15.39 10.82 -0.11
C MET A 79 -15.26 9.94 -1.34
N ARG A 80 -15.45 10.55 -2.51
CA ARG A 80 -15.15 9.90 -3.77
C ARG A 80 -13.86 10.43 -4.33
N VAL A 81 -12.96 9.50 -4.69
CA VAL A 81 -11.69 9.79 -5.35
C VAL A 81 -11.76 9.24 -6.76
N TRP A 82 -11.63 10.12 -7.74
CA TRP A 82 -11.70 9.78 -9.15
C TRP A 82 -10.33 9.36 -9.65
N MET A 83 -10.30 8.19 -10.22
CA MET A 83 -9.13 7.50 -10.70
C MET A 83 -9.00 7.65 -12.23
N ARG A 84 -8.19 6.80 -12.85
CA ARG A 84 -7.84 6.82 -14.25
C ARG A 84 -9.05 7.03 -15.17
N THR A 85 -8.91 7.98 -16.07
CA THR A 85 -9.70 8.17 -17.27
C THR A 85 -8.72 8.27 -18.43
N ARG A 86 -9.24 8.24 -19.65
CA ARG A 86 -8.44 8.21 -20.87
C ARG A 86 -7.33 9.27 -20.93
N ASP A 87 -7.63 10.50 -20.54
CA ASP A 87 -6.75 11.68 -20.75
C ASP A 87 -6.10 12.21 -19.47
N TYR A 88 -6.42 11.64 -18.31
CA TYR A 88 -5.88 12.10 -17.03
C TYR A 88 -4.86 11.13 -16.47
N CYS A 89 -3.72 11.68 -16.04
CA CYS A 89 -2.67 10.96 -15.34
C CYS A 89 -3.09 10.60 -13.91
N ARG A 90 -3.93 9.58 -13.78
CA ARG A 90 -4.45 9.04 -12.52
C ARG A 90 -4.18 7.55 -12.45
N PRO A 91 -3.96 6.97 -11.26
CA PRO A 91 -3.81 5.53 -11.12
C PRO A 91 -5.12 4.80 -11.40
N SER A 92 -5.03 3.50 -11.72
CA SER A 92 -6.22 2.65 -11.84
C SER A 92 -6.92 2.48 -10.50
N ALA A 93 -8.26 2.39 -10.49
CA ALA A 93 -9.02 2.16 -9.27
C ALA A 93 -8.71 0.78 -8.65
N GLU A 94 -8.40 -0.21 -9.49
CA GLU A 94 -8.05 -1.57 -9.08
C GLU A 94 -6.74 -1.65 -8.28
N ALA A 95 -5.87 -0.62 -8.36
CA ALA A 95 -4.67 -0.52 -7.53
C ALA A 95 -4.99 -0.32 -6.04
N PHE A 96 -6.24 0.02 -5.71
CA PHE A 96 -6.71 0.31 -4.35
C PHE A 96 -7.84 -0.66 -3.95
N PRO A 97 -7.52 -1.91 -3.57
CA PRO A 97 -8.52 -2.93 -3.26
C PRO A 97 -9.47 -2.51 -2.12
N GLU A 98 -10.71 -2.98 -2.18
CA GLU A 98 -11.68 -2.79 -1.10
C GLU A 98 -11.15 -3.33 0.23
N GLY A 99 -11.33 -2.57 1.29
CA GLY A 99 -10.83 -2.88 2.62
C GLY A 99 -9.38 -2.44 2.88
N SER A 100 -8.60 -2.09 1.84
CA SER A 100 -7.23 -1.56 2.00
C SER A 100 -7.22 -0.15 2.59
N ARG A 101 -6.11 0.21 3.22
CA ARG A 101 -5.91 1.51 3.87
C ARG A 101 -4.77 2.27 3.20
N TRP A 102 -4.98 3.56 3.00
CA TRP A 102 -4.04 4.41 2.28
C TRP A 102 -3.96 5.79 2.90
N ILE A 103 -2.78 6.39 2.86
CA ILE A 103 -2.64 7.84 2.93
C ILE A 103 -2.64 8.33 1.49
N MET A 104 -3.53 9.26 1.17
CA MET A 104 -3.66 9.84 -0.17
C MET A 104 -3.55 11.36 -0.10
N ALA A 105 -2.69 11.92 -0.95
CA ALA A 105 -2.58 13.35 -1.19
C ALA A 105 -3.42 13.71 -2.41
N LEU A 106 -4.50 14.46 -2.21
CA LEU A 106 -5.62 14.60 -3.13
C LEU A 106 -5.77 16.04 -3.60
N ALA A 107 -6.02 16.21 -4.91
CA ALA A 107 -6.43 17.49 -5.48
C ALA A 107 -7.95 17.55 -5.61
N GLN A 108 -8.56 18.65 -5.20
CA GLN A 108 -9.99 18.87 -5.40
C GLN A 108 -10.27 19.18 -6.87
N ILE A 109 -11.27 18.53 -7.44
CA ILE A 109 -11.74 18.76 -8.79
C ILE A 109 -12.52 20.08 -8.79
N ARG A 110 -12.00 21.10 -9.48
CA ARG A 110 -12.63 22.41 -9.59
C ARG A 110 -13.37 22.60 -10.90
N GLU A 111 -12.82 22.00 -11.96
CA GLU A 111 -13.36 22.06 -13.30
C GLU A 111 -13.39 20.66 -13.94
N ILE A 112 -14.38 20.41 -14.75
CA ILE A 112 -14.50 19.20 -15.56
C ILE A 112 -14.70 19.62 -17.02
N PRO A 113 -14.22 18.82 -18.00
CA PRO A 113 -14.53 19.03 -19.41
C PRO A 113 -16.05 19.06 -19.67
N GLU A 114 -16.46 19.80 -20.69
CA GLU A 114 -17.90 19.94 -21.06
C GLU A 114 -18.57 18.59 -21.27
N ASP A 115 -17.84 17.60 -21.79
CA ASP A 115 -18.35 16.25 -22.06
C ASP A 115 -18.52 15.37 -20.81
N GLY A 116 -18.00 15.75 -19.65
CA GLY A 116 -18.16 15.15 -18.30
C GLY A 116 -18.05 13.63 -18.18
N PHE A 117 -18.40 12.94 -19.27
CA PHE A 117 -18.34 11.50 -19.46
C PHE A 117 -17.63 11.16 -20.76
N ASP A 118 -16.82 10.12 -20.77
CA ASP A 118 -16.36 9.51 -22.00
C ASP A 118 -17.52 8.72 -22.62
N PRO A 119 -18.07 9.13 -23.79
CA PRO A 119 -19.19 8.45 -24.43
C PRO A 119 -18.82 7.03 -24.90
N SER A 120 -17.54 6.73 -25.09
CA SER A 120 -17.04 5.40 -25.47
C SER A 120 -16.92 4.44 -24.28
N THR A 121 -16.90 4.96 -23.06
CA THR A 121 -16.81 4.21 -21.81
C THR A 121 -17.82 4.77 -20.79
N PRO A 122 -19.09 4.42 -20.88
CA PRO A 122 -20.18 5.06 -20.12
C PRO A 122 -20.04 4.92 -18.59
N ASN A 123 -19.12 4.09 -18.10
CA ASN A 123 -18.83 3.94 -16.68
C ASN A 123 -17.61 4.76 -16.23
N GLN A 124 -16.93 5.46 -17.12
CA GLN A 124 -15.80 6.32 -16.80
C GLN A 124 -16.22 7.78 -16.83
N SER A 125 -15.83 8.53 -15.79
CA SER A 125 -16.12 9.95 -15.65
C SER A 125 -14.84 10.69 -15.29
N TYR A 126 -14.74 11.93 -15.73
CA TYR A 126 -13.66 12.84 -15.33
C TYR A 126 -13.77 13.27 -13.87
N GLY A 127 -14.90 13.04 -13.23
CA GLY A 127 -15.18 13.40 -11.86
C GLY A 127 -16.34 14.38 -11.76
N ARG A 128 -16.48 14.96 -10.57
CA ARG A 128 -17.48 16.01 -10.28
C ARG A 128 -16.78 17.15 -9.56
N PRO A 129 -17.23 18.39 -9.75
CA PRO A 129 -16.76 19.52 -8.94
C PRO A 129 -16.92 19.19 -7.45
N TYR A 130 -15.92 19.56 -6.68
CA TYR A 130 -15.79 19.33 -5.23
C TYR A 130 -15.49 17.89 -4.79
N ASP A 131 -15.53 16.89 -5.68
CA ASP A 131 -14.89 15.60 -5.44
C ASP A 131 -13.36 15.71 -5.55
N TYR A 132 -12.67 14.60 -5.33
CA TYR A 132 -11.22 14.57 -5.33
C TYR A 132 -10.67 13.67 -6.44
N ALA A 133 -9.42 13.94 -6.83
CA ALA A 133 -8.66 13.13 -7.77
C ALA A 133 -7.28 12.83 -7.21
N LEU A 134 -6.74 11.65 -7.59
CA LEU A 134 -5.41 11.20 -7.25
C LEU A 134 -4.52 11.25 -8.50
N SER A 135 -3.34 11.89 -8.40
CA SER A 135 -2.39 11.96 -9.50
C SER A 135 -1.46 10.74 -9.51
N SER A 136 -1.07 10.25 -10.71
CA SER A 136 0.00 9.25 -10.88
C SER A 136 1.36 9.87 -11.24
N CYS A 137 1.46 11.20 -11.27
CA CYS A 137 2.68 11.92 -11.67
C CYS A 137 3.66 12.13 -10.51
N GLY A 138 3.50 11.43 -9.40
CA GLY A 138 4.36 11.54 -8.21
C GLY A 138 3.97 10.53 -7.14
N GLY A 139 4.59 10.64 -5.98
CA GLY A 139 4.34 9.81 -4.80
C GLY A 139 3.09 10.22 -4.03
N TYR A 140 1.93 10.34 -4.68
CA TYR A 140 0.71 10.88 -4.07
C TYR A 140 -0.03 9.93 -3.12
N TRP A 141 0.45 8.70 -2.93
CA TRP A 141 -0.18 7.73 -2.01
C TRP A 141 0.85 6.85 -1.32
N LEU A 142 0.50 6.41 -0.11
CA LEU A 142 1.25 5.46 0.69
C LEU A 142 0.32 4.35 1.16
N GLN A 143 0.74 3.10 1.07
CA GLN A 143 -0.03 1.98 1.61
C GLN A 143 0.13 1.92 3.11
N VAL A 144 -0.97 1.67 3.84
CA VAL A 144 -0.97 1.62 5.30
C VAL A 144 -1.29 0.22 5.81
N ASN A 145 -0.37 -0.31 6.64
CA ASN A 145 -0.52 -1.57 7.35
C ASN A 145 -0.44 -1.31 8.87
N GLY A 146 -1.52 -1.58 9.59
CA GLY A 146 -1.60 -1.21 11.01
C GLY A 146 -1.46 0.30 11.19
N ASN A 147 -0.39 0.74 11.84
CA ASN A 147 -0.05 2.14 12.08
C ASN A 147 1.17 2.64 11.30
N THR A 148 1.66 1.86 10.33
CA THR A 148 2.81 2.21 9.50
C THR A 148 2.42 2.32 8.04
N ALA A 149 3.19 3.12 7.28
CA ALA A 149 3.00 3.35 5.86
C ALA A 149 4.27 3.04 5.06
N VAL A 150 4.09 2.58 3.82
CA VAL A 150 5.14 2.32 2.84
C VAL A 150 4.75 2.93 1.49
N GLY A 151 5.73 3.34 0.69
CA GLY A 151 5.54 3.92 -0.64
C GLY A 151 6.67 4.87 -1.01
N ASN A 152 6.45 5.70 -2.01
CA ASN A 152 7.41 6.74 -2.41
C ASN A 152 7.39 7.93 -1.43
N LEU A 153 7.80 7.69 -0.18
CA LEU A 153 7.66 8.64 0.92
C LEU A 153 8.62 9.82 0.83
N VAL A 154 9.89 9.56 0.54
CA VAL A 154 10.98 10.55 0.56
C VAL A 154 11.75 10.58 -0.76
N PRO A 155 12.47 11.67 -1.08
CA PRO A 155 13.31 11.75 -2.29
C PRO A 155 14.35 10.62 -2.36
N GLY A 156 14.69 10.22 -3.60
CA GLY A 156 15.69 9.19 -3.86
C GLY A 156 15.19 7.75 -3.89
N MET A 157 13.93 7.50 -3.54
CA MET A 157 13.33 6.18 -3.70
C MET A 157 13.07 5.87 -5.19
N PRO A 158 13.18 4.59 -5.60
CA PRO A 158 12.89 4.20 -6.97
C PRO A 158 11.42 4.47 -7.33
N ARG A 159 11.19 5.43 -8.23
CA ARG A 159 9.84 5.87 -8.63
C ARG A 159 9.00 4.82 -9.39
N PHE A 160 9.63 3.74 -9.84
CA PHE A 160 8.95 2.65 -10.57
C PHE A 160 8.35 1.58 -9.66
N TYR A 161 8.63 1.63 -8.35
CA TYR A 161 8.10 0.68 -7.39
C TYR A 161 6.97 1.32 -6.59
N HIS A 162 5.78 0.69 -6.60
CA HIS A 162 4.67 1.10 -5.74
C HIS A 162 4.97 0.88 -4.27
N GLN A 163 5.79 -0.12 -3.99
CA GLN A 163 6.31 -0.44 -2.67
C GLN A 163 7.84 -0.51 -2.79
N PRO A 164 8.53 0.64 -2.71
CA PRO A 164 9.98 0.64 -2.67
C PRO A 164 10.46 -0.10 -1.41
N GLU A 165 11.63 -0.73 -1.52
CA GLU A 165 12.32 -1.32 -0.37
C GLU A 165 12.64 -0.20 0.62
N MET A 166 11.92 -0.18 1.73
CA MET A 166 12.05 0.81 2.79
C MET A 166 11.56 0.24 4.13
N SER A 167 12.05 0.77 5.22
CA SER A 167 11.45 0.52 6.53
C SER A 167 10.08 1.17 6.61
N PRO A 168 9.03 0.46 7.08
CA PRO A 168 7.71 1.06 7.28
C PRO A 168 7.77 2.22 8.29
N VAL A 169 7.23 3.38 7.91
CA VAL A 169 7.26 4.60 8.72
C VAL A 169 5.92 4.78 9.44
N LEU A 170 5.97 5.20 10.71
CA LEU A 170 4.78 5.46 11.51
C LEU A 170 3.91 6.56 10.88
N VAL A 171 2.61 6.33 10.82
CA VAL A 171 1.62 7.31 10.33
C VAL A 171 1.71 8.62 11.11
N ASP A 172 1.97 8.56 12.43
CA ASP A 172 2.10 9.75 13.27
C ASP A 172 3.35 10.58 12.95
N LEU A 173 4.43 9.94 12.50
CA LEU A 173 5.62 10.65 12.04
C LEU A 173 5.33 11.42 10.75
N ILE A 174 4.60 10.78 9.80
CA ILE A 174 4.16 11.42 8.56
C ILE A 174 3.19 12.59 8.87
N ALA A 175 2.26 12.38 9.78
CA ALA A 175 1.35 13.43 10.22
C ALA A 175 2.10 14.61 10.88
N GLY A 176 3.12 14.31 11.69
CA GLY A 176 4.00 15.32 12.29
C GLY A 176 4.77 16.13 11.25
N TYR A 177 5.24 15.48 10.18
CA TYR A 177 5.88 16.16 9.06
C TYR A 177 4.91 17.13 8.34
N LEU A 178 3.72 16.68 8.02
CA LEU A 178 2.70 17.50 7.35
C LEU A 178 2.22 18.71 8.19
N ASN A 179 2.46 18.67 9.50
CA ASN A 179 2.13 19.75 10.44
C ASN A 179 3.38 20.49 10.95
N ASP A 180 4.51 20.41 10.24
CA ASP A 180 5.76 21.09 10.54
C ASP A 180 6.36 20.79 11.94
N THR A 181 5.97 19.67 12.57
CA THR A 181 6.51 19.23 13.88
C THR A 181 7.63 18.22 13.75
N VAL A 182 7.80 17.63 12.57
CA VAL A 182 8.84 16.65 12.23
C VAL A 182 9.58 17.12 10.98
N SER A 183 10.90 17.03 10.97
CA SER A 183 11.71 17.40 9.81
C SER A 183 11.69 16.30 8.74
N GLU A 184 11.93 16.66 7.48
CA GLU A 184 12.12 15.70 6.38
C GLU A 184 13.27 14.74 6.66
N ALA A 185 14.37 15.22 7.29
CA ALA A 185 15.49 14.37 7.68
C ALA A 185 15.07 13.22 8.60
N ALA A 186 14.11 13.45 9.49
CA ALA A 186 13.57 12.40 10.36
C ALA A 186 12.74 11.36 9.58
N LEU A 187 11.99 11.78 8.55
CA LEU A 187 11.31 10.85 7.64
C LEU A 187 12.31 10.01 6.85
N VAL A 188 13.34 10.65 6.30
CA VAL A 188 14.42 9.97 5.55
C VAL A 188 15.09 8.94 6.44
N GLU A 189 15.45 9.28 7.67
CA GLU A 189 16.08 8.35 8.60
C GLU A 189 15.15 7.20 8.97
N ALA A 190 13.87 7.47 9.25
CA ALA A 190 12.89 6.45 9.60
C ALA A 190 12.59 5.49 8.43
N SER A 191 12.70 5.96 7.18
CA SER A 191 12.43 5.18 5.96
C SER A 191 13.62 4.34 5.49
N ARG A 192 14.83 4.58 6.03
CA ARG A 192 16.01 3.81 5.65
C ARG A 192 15.82 2.34 5.97
N GLU A 193 16.18 1.49 5.02
CA GLU A 193 16.29 0.06 5.26
C GLU A 193 17.31 -0.19 6.38
N ARG A 194 16.92 -1.01 7.35
CA ARG A 194 17.81 -1.35 8.44
C ARG A 194 18.94 -2.23 7.90
N PRO A 195 20.20 -1.96 8.24
CA PRO A 195 21.30 -2.85 7.88
C PRO A 195 20.99 -4.29 8.29
N ASP A 196 21.40 -5.27 7.47
CA ASP A 196 21.22 -6.70 7.73
C ASP A 196 21.74 -7.10 9.14
N GLU A 197 22.84 -6.48 9.57
CA GLU A 197 23.42 -6.66 10.92
C GLU A 197 22.43 -6.37 12.05
N VAL A 198 21.57 -5.36 11.90
CA VAL A 198 20.52 -5.05 12.90
C VAL A 198 19.41 -6.08 12.87
N ASN A 199 19.07 -6.60 11.69
CA ASN A 199 18.10 -7.67 11.56
C ASN A 199 18.64 -8.99 12.14
N GLU A 200 19.88 -9.33 11.89
CA GLU A 200 20.55 -10.47 12.50
C GLU A 200 20.57 -10.36 14.03
N LEU A 201 20.96 -9.20 14.58
CA LEU A 201 20.95 -8.96 16.02
C LEU A 201 19.55 -9.10 16.64
N MET A 202 18.51 -8.64 15.94
CA MET A 202 17.12 -8.84 16.38
C MET A 202 16.71 -10.32 16.37
N LEU A 203 17.13 -11.09 15.36
CA LEU A 203 16.85 -12.51 15.25
C LEU A 203 17.59 -13.28 16.36
N ASP A 204 18.84 -12.96 16.60
CA ASP A 204 19.66 -13.54 17.67
C ASP A 204 19.07 -13.25 19.05
N THR A 205 18.65 -12.02 19.28
CA THR A 205 18.00 -11.62 20.54
C THR A 205 16.69 -12.40 20.76
N ARG A 206 15.86 -12.55 19.75
CA ARG A 206 14.62 -13.34 19.83
C ARG A 206 14.87 -14.82 20.05
N SER A 207 15.93 -15.36 19.46
CA SER A 207 16.34 -16.75 19.63
C SER A 207 16.87 -17.00 21.04
N PHE A 208 17.65 -16.06 21.57
CA PHE A 208 18.16 -16.10 22.93
C PHE A 208 17.02 -16.05 23.97
N LEU A 209 16.06 -15.12 23.81
CA LEU A 209 14.93 -15.01 24.72
C LEU A 209 14.05 -16.28 24.72
N ARG A 210 13.79 -16.86 23.54
CA ARG A 210 13.07 -18.13 23.46
C ARG A 210 13.81 -19.30 24.09
N GLY A 211 15.14 -19.34 23.98
CA GLY A 211 15.96 -20.35 24.63
C GLY A 211 15.95 -20.20 26.16
N GLN A 212 15.87 -18.97 26.66
CA GLN A 212 15.75 -18.70 28.09
C GLN A 212 14.41 -19.15 28.68
N ASP A 213 13.32 -18.93 27.94
CA ASP A 213 11.98 -19.40 28.35
C ASP A 213 11.94 -20.94 28.43
N GLN A 214 12.50 -21.64 27.45
CA GLN A 214 12.60 -23.10 27.46
C GLN A 214 13.43 -23.64 28.64
N TRP A 215 14.54 -22.97 28.96
CA TRP A 215 15.41 -23.39 30.09
C TRP A 215 14.72 -23.21 31.44
N LEU A 216 13.86 -22.18 31.61
CA LEU A 216 13.06 -21.98 32.82
C LEU A 216 11.97 -23.04 32.94
N ASP A 217 11.30 -23.40 31.86
CA ASP A 217 10.28 -24.47 31.84
C ASP A 217 10.87 -25.86 32.18
N ASP A 218 12.11 -26.13 31.72
CA ASP A 218 12.83 -27.36 32.03
C ASP A 218 13.24 -27.46 33.52
N GLN A 219 13.61 -26.35 34.15
CA GLN A 219 13.93 -26.30 35.59
C GLN A 219 12.70 -26.48 36.48
N ASP A 220 11.53 -25.94 36.09
CA ASP A 220 10.30 -26.15 36.86
C ASP A 220 9.77 -27.57 36.77
N SER A 221 10.03 -28.28 35.65
CA SER A 221 9.64 -29.67 35.47
C SER A 221 10.53 -30.63 36.32
N ASP A 222 11.81 -30.33 36.46
CA ASP A 222 12.76 -31.18 37.22
C ASP A 222 12.58 -31.04 38.75
N SER A 223 12.04 -29.92 39.20
CA SER A 223 11.75 -29.67 40.63
C SER A 223 10.48 -30.36 41.14
N SER A 224 9.61 -30.87 40.26
CA SER A 224 8.36 -31.55 40.62
C SER A 224 8.50 -33.07 40.86
N ASP A 225 9.65 -33.68 40.52
CA ASP A 225 9.93 -35.12 40.67
C ASP A 225 10.78 -35.51 41.87
N ALA A 226 10.92 -34.66 42.92
CA ALA A 226 11.59 -35.04 44.18
C ALA A 226 10.68 -35.98 44.98
N PRO A 227 11.12 -37.25 45.25
CA PRO A 227 10.31 -38.19 46.03
C PRO A 227 10.28 -37.78 47.49
N GLU A 228 9.08 -37.83 48.12
CA GLU A 228 8.86 -37.78 49.56
C GLU A 228 9.51 -38.94 50.33
#